data_9dc4fbf4218e9f9b46a3d0dfecd3f964
#
_entry.id   9dc4fbf4218e9f9b46a3d0dfecd3f964
#
_cell.length_a   1.000
_cell.length_b   1.000
_cell.length_c   1.000
_cell.angle_alpha   90.00
_cell.angle_beta   90.00
_cell.angle_gamma   90.00
#
_symmetry.space_group_name_H-M   'P 1'
#
loop_
_entity.id
_entity.type
_entity.pdbx_description
1 polymer ?
#
loop_
_entity_poly.entity_id
_entity_poly.type
_entity_poly.pdbx_seq_one_letter_code
_entity_poly.pdbx_strand_id
1 'polypeptide(L)'
;MTVESTKYNLSEALNAVNERPSVGLIVLNTDFTFERDFVRMYTEQQPDFDFYFNRIHFANPMTPESLAAIGDDLTDASSGILPGYDLDLVVFNCTSSSSIVGDDAIENAIQESKPTAKVLSTSQAVVANFKERGFKKVSVLTPYSEEVSSLLRDYLQKNDVEIVSSMYMDMSDDRDVAMLPADEIINAAKAAIHDDADAIFISCTAMRSAEIIPDIEAAIGRPVLTSNQATFDQISKMIDLSLIHI
;
A
#
# COMPACT_ATOMS: atom_id res chain seq x y z
N MET A 1 54.24 5.53 7.95
CA MET A 1 54.00 4.08 7.81
C MET A 1 53.06 3.91 6.62
N THR A 2 53.53 3.24 5.56
CA THR A 2 52.70 2.83 4.43
C THR A 2 51.98 1.55 4.81
N VAL A 3 50.63 1.56 4.77
CA VAL A 3 49.82 0.35 4.98
C VAL A 3 49.83 -0.43 3.67
N GLU A 4 50.31 -1.67 3.68
CA GLU A 4 50.18 -2.59 2.55
C GLU A 4 48.76 -3.15 2.50
N SER A 5 48.12 -3.01 1.34
CA SER A 5 46.79 -3.60 1.08
C SER A 5 46.96 -4.91 0.32
N THR A 6 46.45 -6.01 0.84
CA THR A 6 46.44 -7.31 0.19
C THR A 6 45.02 -7.64 -0.31
N LYS A 7 44.92 -8.06 -1.58
CA LYS A 7 43.63 -8.48 -2.17
C LYS A 7 43.23 -9.83 -1.59
N TYR A 8 42.02 -9.89 -1.00
CA TYR A 8 41.40 -11.16 -0.65
C TYR A 8 40.77 -11.80 -1.90
N ASN A 9 41.15 -13.04 -2.19
CA ASN A 9 40.53 -13.78 -3.28
C ASN A 9 39.32 -14.55 -2.75
N LEU A 10 38.12 -14.20 -3.26
CA LEU A 10 36.89 -14.90 -2.95
C LEU A 10 36.98 -16.34 -3.46
N SER A 11 36.61 -17.30 -2.62
CA SER A 11 36.38 -18.68 -3.04
C SER A 11 34.97 -18.78 -3.68
N GLU A 12 34.77 -19.68 -4.56
CA GLU A 12 33.80 -19.96 -5.58
C GLU A 12 32.31 -19.65 -5.38
N ALA A 13 31.79 -19.05 -4.34
CA ALA A 13 30.33 -18.99 -4.16
C ALA A 13 29.78 -17.58 -3.90
N LEU A 14 29.61 -16.83 -4.97
CA LEU A 14 28.68 -15.68 -4.97
C LEU A 14 27.22 -16.11 -5.29
N ASN A 15 26.89 -17.40 -5.20
CA ASN A 15 25.68 -17.99 -5.77
C ASN A 15 24.49 -18.16 -4.82
N ALA A 16 24.61 -17.78 -3.56
CA ALA A 16 23.53 -18.01 -2.60
C ALA A 16 23.09 -16.70 -1.96
N VAL A 17 22.36 -15.86 -2.67
CA VAL A 17 22.02 -14.58 -2.09
C VAL A 17 20.57 -14.48 -1.63
N ASN A 18 19.60 -15.20 -2.14
CA ASN A 18 18.23 -15.10 -1.62
C ASN A 18 17.54 -16.46 -1.61
N GLU A 19 17.51 -17.09 -0.43
CA GLU A 19 16.65 -18.26 -0.16
C GLU A 19 15.23 -17.83 0.21
N ARG A 20 15.00 -16.52 0.49
CA ARG A 20 13.70 -15.96 0.89
C ARG A 20 13.06 -15.19 -0.25
N PRO A 21 11.72 -15.24 -0.40
CA PRO A 21 11.02 -14.40 -1.36
C PRO A 21 11.34 -12.91 -1.15
N SER A 22 11.38 -12.17 -2.25
CA SER A 22 11.76 -10.75 -2.27
C SER A 22 10.60 -9.87 -2.70
N VAL A 23 10.29 -8.84 -1.90
CA VAL A 23 9.20 -7.89 -2.10
C VAL A 23 9.75 -6.49 -2.33
N GLY A 24 9.47 -5.92 -3.49
CA GLY A 24 9.73 -4.50 -3.77
C GLY A 24 8.53 -3.65 -3.39
N LEU A 25 8.77 -2.52 -2.71
CA LEU A 25 7.73 -1.62 -2.20
C LEU A 25 7.97 -0.22 -2.74
N ILE A 26 7.09 0.26 -3.62
CA ILE A 26 7.13 1.62 -4.19
C ILE A 26 6.20 2.49 -3.37
N VAL A 27 6.76 3.50 -2.68
CA VAL A 27 6.03 4.43 -1.82
C VAL A 27 6.21 5.87 -2.28
N LEU A 28 5.26 6.75 -1.99
CA LEU A 28 5.42 8.16 -2.34
C LEU A 28 6.56 8.80 -1.54
N ASN A 29 7.32 9.68 -2.17
CA ASN A 29 8.40 10.41 -1.51
C ASN A 29 7.93 11.31 -0.36
N THR A 30 6.65 11.63 -0.33
CA THR A 30 5.96 12.44 0.69
C THR A 30 5.30 11.60 1.79
N ASP A 31 5.22 10.26 1.66
CA ASP A 31 4.60 9.40 2.66
C ASP A 31 5.51 9.21 3.90
N PHE A 32 5.01 9.56 5.09
CA PHE A 32 5.70 9.42 6.38
C PHE A 32 5.25 8.19 7.17
N THR A 33 4.22 7.50 6.70
CA THR A 33 3.45 6.55 7.51
C THR A 33 3.64 5.11 7.09
N PHE A 34 3.58 4.83 5.78
CA PHE A 34 3.55 3.45 5.29
C PHE A 34 4.75 2.62 5.72
N GLU A 35 5.98 3.10 5.51
CA GLU A 35 7.19 2.36 5.89
C GLU A 35 7.20 2.03 7.40
N ARG A 36 6.77 2.98 8.23
CA ARG A 36 6.68 2.80 9.68
C ARG A 36 5.65 1.73 10.04
N ASP A 37 4.46 1.80 9.45
CA ASP A 37 3.38 0.82 9.69
C ASP A 37 3.79 -0.56 9.19
N PHE A 38 4.40 -0.64 8.00
CA PHE A 38 4.90 -1.88 7.42
C PHE A 38 5.94 -2.55 8.32
N VAL A 39 6.96 -1.82 8.75
CA VAL A 39 8.02 -2.35 9.63
C VAL A 39 7.45 -2.80 10.97
N ARG A 40 6.48 -2.08 11.53
CA ARG A 40 5.78 -2.48 12.76
C ARG A 40 5.06 -3.83 12.55
N MET A 41 4.20 -3.93 11.53
CA MET A 41 3.45 -5.16 11.22
C MET A 41 4.39 -6.33 10.88
N TYR A 42 5.46 -6.07 10.13
CA TYR A 42 6.48 -7.05 9.81
C TYR A 42 7.18 -7.60 11.07
N THR A 43 7.52 -6.71 12.01
CA THR A 43 8.16 -7.10 13.27
C THR A 43 7.22 -7.90 14.18
N GLU A 44 5.93 -7.53 14.20
CA GLU A 44 4.90 -8.22 14.98
C GLU A 44 4.56 -9.61 14.43
N GLN A 45 4.45 -9.75 13.10
CA GLN A 45 3.99 -10.98 12.46
C GLN A 45 5.13 -11.90 12.00
N GLN A 46 6.35 -11.35 11.81
CA GLN A 46 7.55 -12.06 11.39
C GLN A 46 7.36 -12.96 10.15
N PRO A 47 6.81 -12.46 9.04
CA PRO A 47 6.65 -13.23 7.83
C PRO A 47 7.99 -13.59 7.20
N ASP A 48 8.04 -14.65 6.40
CA ASP A 48 9.27 -15.18 5.83
C ASP A 48 9.54 -14.63 4.41
N PHE A 49 9.83 -13.33 4.30
CA PHE A 49 10.29 -12.67 3.06
C PHE A 49 11.20 -11.49 3.36
N ASP A 50 12.02 -11.10 2.38
CA ASP A 50 12.83 -9.89 2.42
C ASP A 50 12.10 -8.76 1.69
N PHE A 51 12.30 -7.51 2.13
CA PHE A 51 11.63 -6.36 1.52
C PHE A 51 12.57 -5.19 1.24
N TYR A 52 12.26 -4.44 0.17
CA TYR A 52 13.09 -3.35 -0.33
C TYR A 52 12.21 -2.18 -0.73
N PHE A 53 12.43 -1.01 -0.11
CA PHE A 53 11.69 0.21 -0.45
C PHE A 53 12.39 1.01 -1.54
N ASN A 54 11.60 1.61 -2.42
CA ASN A 54 11.99 2.73 -3.26
C ASN A 54 10.92 3.80 -3.22
N ARG A 55 11.31 5.07 -3.37
CA ARG A 55 10.39 6.20 -3.33
C ARG A 55 10.17 6.75 -4.73
N ILE A 56 8.88 6.90 -5.09
CA ILE A 56 8.45 7.53 -6.34
C ILE A 56 8.10 8.99 -6.08
N HIS A 57 8.38 9.84 -7.06
CA HIS A 57 8.07 11.26 -6.94
C HIS A 57 6.56 11.51 -6.94
N PHE A 58 6.11 12.33 -6.01
CA PHE A 58 4.76 12.88 -5.97
C PHE A 58 4.82 14.37 -5.65
N ALA A 59 4.04 15.16 -6.41
CA ALA A 59 3.92 16.59 -6.23
C ALA A 59 2.52 16.96 -5.72
N ASN A 60 2.42 17.40 -4.47
CA ASN A 60 1.17 17.99 -3.97
C ASN A 60 0.78 19.24 -4.78
N PRO A 61 -0.50 19.58 -4.91
CA PRO A 61 -1.64 19.02 -4.20
C PRO A 61 -2.13 17.67 -4.75
N MET A 62 -2.86 16.90 -3.92
CA MET A 62 -3.54 15.66 -4.31
C MET A 62 -4.73 15.98 -5.23
N THR A 63 -4.49 16.00 -6.55
CA THR A 63 -5.54 16.13 -7.57
C THR A 63 -5.58 14.89 -8.45
N PRO A 64 -6.68 14.63 -9.19
CA PRO A 64 -6.72 13.53 -10.14
C PRO A 64 -5.52 13.51 -11.10
N GLU A 65 -5.12 14.67 -11.60
CA GLU A 65 -4.02 14.80 -12.55
C GLU A 65 -2.66 14.48 -11.91
N SER A 66 -2.37 15.03 -10.72
CA SER A 66 -1.11 14.78 -10.02
C SER A 66 -0.98 13.32 -9.58
N LEU A 67 -2.09 12.69 -9.21
CA LEU A 67 -2.15 11.28 -8.82
C LEU A 67 -2.05 10.34 -10.02
N ALA A 68 -2.63 10.71 -11.18
CA ALA A 68 -2.49 9.96 -12.42
C ALA A 68 -1.05 10.00 -12.96
N ALA A 69 -0.39 11.15 -12.88
CA ALA A 69 0.97 11.36 -13.37
C ALA A 69 2.02 10.45 -12.67
N ILE A 70 1.73 9.94 -11.47
CA ILE A 70 2.62 8.98 -10.79
C ILE A 70 2.81 7.71 -11.63
N GLY A 71 1.79 7.32 -12.40
CA GLY A 71 1.85 6.15 -13.28
C GLY A 71 3.01 6.19 -14.28
N ASP A 72 3.38 7.38 -14.77
CA ASP A 72 4.44 7.57 -15.76
C ASP A 72 5.84 7.23 -15.22
N ASP A 73 6.04 7.31 -13.90
CA ASP A 73 7.33 7.07 -13.23
C ASP A 73 7.46 5.65 -12.64
N LEU A 74 6.43 4.78 -12.76
CA LEU A 74 6.42 3.45 -12.13
C LEU A 74 7.51 2.52 -12.66
N THR A 75 7.80 2.55 -13.97
CA THR A 75 8.86 1.76 -14.57
C THR A 75 10.22 2.12 -13.98
N ASP A 76 10.53 3.41 -13.88
CA ASP A 76 11.79 3.89 -13.31
C ASP A 76 11.88 3.56 -11.81
N ALA A 77 10.80 3.77 -11.06
CA ALA A 77 10.75 3.46 -9.64
C ALA A 77 10.96 1.97 -9.37
N SER A 78 10.34 1.08 -10.15
CA SER A 78 10.53 -0.38 -10.00
C SER A 78 11.92 -0.83 -10.45
N SER A 79 12.47 -0.24 -11.51
CA SER A 79 13.84 -0.52 -11.98
C SER A 79 14.92 -0.22 -10.94
N GLY A 80 14.69 0.80 -10.10
CA GLY A 80 15.58 1.22 -9.04
C GLY A 80 15.64 0.26 -7.85
N ILE A 81 14.69 -0.68 -7.72
CA ILE A 81 14.71 -1.69 -6.67
C ILE A 81 15.60 -2.84 -7.10
N LEU A 82 16.73 -3.04 -6.43
CA LEU A 82 17.72 -4.09 -6.73
C LEU A 82 17.96 -4.22 -8.25
N PRO A 83 18.62 -3.25 -8.89
CA PRO A 83 18.84 -3.26 -10.33
C PRO A 83 19.55 -4.54 -10.79
N GLY A 84 19.00 -5.21 -11.81
CA GLY A 84 19.55 -6.44 -12.36
C GLY A 84 19.17 -7.73 -11.62
N TYR A 85 18.33 -7.63 -10.57
CA TYR A 85 17.79 -8.79 -9.87
C TYR A 85 16.26 -8.85 -10.06
N ASP A 86 15.75 -10.08 -10.16
CA ASP A 86 14.33 -10.35 -10.15
C ASP A 86 13.74 -10.18 -8.75
N LEU A 87 12.45 -9.84 -8.68
CA LEU A 87 11.66 -9.79 -7.46
C LEU A 87 10.45 -10.71 -7.60
N ASP A 88 10.02 -11.33 -6.50
CA ASP A 88 8.82 -12.19 -6.50
C ASP A 88 7.53 -11.38 -6.54
N LEU A 89 7.53 -10.21 -5.88
CA LEU A 89 6.41 -9.31 -5.82
C LEU A 89 6.88 -7.84 -5.84
N VAL A 90 6.20 -7.00 -6.61
CA VAL A 90 6.35 -5.54 -6.52
C VAL A 90 5.01 -4.92 -6.18
N VAL A 91 5.01 -4.03 -5.20
CA VAL A 91 3.81 -3.38 -4.67
C VAL A 91 3.86 -1.88 -4.94
N PHE A 92 2.85 -1.35 -5.61
CA PHE A 92 2.63 0.09 -5.69
C PHE A 92 1.74 0.57 -4.57
N ASN A 93 2.32 1.33 -3.64
CA ASN A 93 1.67 1.69 -2.40
C ASN A 93 1.16 3.14 -2.41
N CYS A 94 0.05 3.36 -3.08
CA CYS A 94 -0.76 4.58 -3.01
C CYS A 94 -2.21 4.27 -3.39
N THR A 95 -3.15 4.43 -2.47
CA THR A 95 -4.55 4.03 -2.68
C THR A 95 -5.22 4.88 -3.76
N SER A 96 -5.14 6.21 -3.66
CA SER A 96 -5.80 7.11 -4.62
C SER A 96 -5.17 7.01 -6.01
N SER A 97 -3.84 7.02 -6.11
CA SER A 97 -3.18 6.88 -7.41
C SER A 97 -3.46 5.53 -8.05
N SER A 98 -3.41 4.43 -7.30
CA SER A 98 -3.68 3.10 -7.88
C SER A 98 -5.13 2.95 -8.39
N SER A 99 -6.10 3.57 -7.73
CA SER A 99 -7.50 3.56 -8.22
C SER A 99 -7.71 4.42 -9.48
N ILE A 100 -6.86 5.43 -9.70
CA ILE A 100 -6.93 6.35 -10.85
C ILE A 100 -6.14 5.79 -12.04
N VAL A 101 -4.91 5.35 -11.82
CA VAL A 101 -4.03 4.77 -12.88
C VAL A 101 -4.62 3.45 -13.40
N GLY A 102 -5.15 2.64 -12.51
CA GLY A 102 -5.76 1.35 -12.82
C GLY A 102 -4.76 0.20 -12.84
N ASP A 103 -5.29 -0.99 -12.53
CA ASP A 103 -4.48 -2.17 -12.24
C ASP A 103 -3.62 -2.62 -13.43
N ASP A 104 -4.20 -2.69 -14.65
CA ASP A 104 -3.51 -3.13 -15.86
C ASP A 104 -2.33 -2.20 -16.22
N ALA A 105 -2.52 -0.88 -16.07
CA ALA A 105 -1.47 0.10 -16.35
C ALA A 105 -0.31 0.00 -15.35
N ILE A 106 -0.62 -0.19 -14.06
CA ILE A 106 0.37 -0.40 -13.00
C ILE A 106 1.16 -1.68 -13.26
N GLU A 107 0.47 -2.79 -13.57
CA GLU A 107 1.11 -4.08 -13.85
C GLU A 107 2.06 -3.97 -15.04
N ASN A 108 1.58 -3.42 -16.16
CA ASN A 108 2.39 -3.24 -17.35
C ASN A 108 3.64 -2.39 -17.10
N ALA A 109 3.49 -1.24 -16.42
CA ALA A 109 4.62 -0.35 -16.12
C ALA A 109 5.69 -1.01 -15.23
N ILE A 110 5.27 -1.75 -14.20
CA ILE A 110 6.20 -2.44 -13.30
C ILE A 110 6.88 -3.61 -14.02
N GLN A 111 6.12 -4.41 -14.79
CA GLN A 111 6.66 -5.57 -15.50
C GLN A 111 7.58 -5.21 -16.66
N GLU A 112 7.54 -3.97 -17.17
CA GLU A 112 8.53 -3.49 -18.13
C GLU A 112 9.97 -3.58 -17.58
N SER A 113 10.16 -3.31 -16.27
CA SER A 113 11.46 -3.37 -15.60
C SER A 113 11.68 -4.63 -14.76
N LYS A 114 10.61 -5.27 -14.29
CA LYS A 114 10.59 -6.47 -13.44
C LYS A 114 9.65 -7.53 -14.03
N PRO A 115 10.02 -8.14 -15.17
CA PRO A 115 9.09 -8.93 -15.99
C PRO A 115 8.57 -10.21 -15.33
N THR A 116 9.26 -10.74 -14.32
CA THR A 116 8.86 -11.96 -13.60
C THR A 116 8.08 -11.67 -12.33
N ALA A 117 8.06 -10.42 -11.89
CA ALA A 117 7.42 -10.05 -10.63
C ALA A 117 5.88 -10.14 -10.74
N LYS A 118 5.24 -10.70 -9.71
CA LYS A 118 3.83 -10.42 -9.45
C LYS A 118 3.68 -8.94 -9.09
N VAL A 119 2.54 -8.36 -9.39
CA VAL A 119 2.27 -6.96 -9.08
C VAL A 119 1.04 -6.87 -8.19
N LEU A 120 1.10 -5.98 -7.22
CA LEU A 120 -0.01 -5.66 -6.33
C LEU A 120 -0.12 -4.15 -6.19
N SER A 121 -1.33 -3.61 -6.32
CA SER A 121 -1.63 -2.23 -5.93
C SER A 121 -2.35 -2.19 -4.58
N THR A 122 -2.27 -1.05 -3.87
CA THR A 122 -3.03 -0.89 -2.62
C THR A 122 -4.54 -1.02 -2.85
N SER A 123 -5.07 -0.52 -3.97
CA SER A 123 -6.51 -0.65 -4.28
C SER A 123 -6.93 -2.10 -4.50
N GLN A 124 -6.11 -2.90 -5.21
CA GLN A 124 -6.33 -4.34 -5.36
C GLN A 124 -6.29 -5.06 -4.00
N ALA A 125 -5.31 -4.71 -3.15
CA ALA A 125 -5.20 -5.28 -1.82
C ALA A 125 -6.44 -5.02 -0.96
N VAL A 126 -7.01 -3.82 -1.04
CA VAL A 126 -8.26 -3.45 -0.34
C VAL A 126 -9.44 -4.30 -0.83
N VAL A 127 -9.63 -4.40 -2.15
CA VAL A 127 -10.71 -5.22 -2.75
C VAL A 127 -10.56 -6.69 -2.39
N ALA A 128 -9.34 -7.23 -2.42
CA ALA A 128 -9.07 -8.61 -2.04
C ALA A 128 -9.42 -8.86 -0.57
N ASN A 129 -9.05 -7.96 0.34
CA ASN A 129 -9.41 -8.04 1.76
C ASN A 129 -10.93 -8.02 1.98
N PHE A 130 -11.69 -7.16 1.28
CA PHE A 130 -13.14 -7.16 1.38
C PHE A 130 -13.75 -8.51 1.00
N LYS A 131 -13.30 -9.08 -0.12
CA LYS A 131 -13.77 -10.40 -0.59
C LYS A 131 -13.46 -11.50 0.42
N GLU A 132 -12.26 -11.53 0.95
CA GLU A 132 -11.80 -12.56 1.90
C GLU A 132 -12.50 -12.47 3.26
N ARG A 133 -12.72 -11.27 3.76
CA ARG A 133 -13.42 -11.04 5.03
C ARG A 133 -14.94 -11.10 4.90
N GLY A 134 -15.45 -11.22 3.66
CA GLY A 134 -16.89 -11.26 3.38
C GLY A 134 -17.59 -9.92 3.56
N PHE A 135 -16.86 -8.80 3.55
CA PHE A 135 -17.42 -7.46 3.64
C PHE A 135 -18.01 -7.07 2.29
N LYS A 136 -19.31 -6.91 2.22
CA LYS A 136 -20.04 -6.56 1.01
C LYS A 136 -20.48 -5.10 1.01
N LYS A 137 -20.92 -4.61 2.18
CA LYS A 137 -21.40 -3.25 2.40
C LYS A 137 -20.39 -2.49 3.24
N VAL A 138 -19.81 -1.45 2.69
CA VAL A 138 -18.77 -0.70 3.40
C VAL A 138 -19.10 0.79 3.51
N SER A 139 -18.71 1.37 4.64
CA SER A 139 -18.55 2.81 4.78
C SER A 139 -17.14 3.18 4.35
N VAL A 140 -16.97 4.30 3.65
CA VAL A 140 -15.67 4.78 3.17
C VAL A 140 -15.35 6.13 3.79
N LEU A 141 -14.18 6.23 4.42
CA LEU A 141 -13.61 7.49 4.90
C LEU A 141 -12.30 7.78 4.14
N THR A 142 -12.19 8.97 3.57
CA THR A 142 -11.01 9.42 2.84
C THR A 142 -10.54 10.78 3.34
N PRO A 143 -9.22 11.08 3.29
CA PRO A 143 -8.73 12.43 3.54
C PRO A 143 -8.85 13.35 2.32
N TYR A 144 -9.06 12.82 1.13
CA TYR A 144 -8.99 13.52 -0.16
C TYR A 144 -10.11 14.55 -0.36
N SER A 145 -10.04 15.31 -1.47
CA SER A 145 -11.18 16.08 -1.99
C SER A 145 -12.32 15.15 -2.44
N GLU A 146 -13.52 15.69 -2.63
CA GLU A 146 -14.65 14.93 -3.18
C GLU A 146 -14.33 14.34 -4.55
N GLU A 147 -13.62 15.08 -5.40
CA GLU A 147 -13.26 14.65 -6.73
C GLU A 147 -12.37 13.39 -6.71
N VAL A 148 -11.30 13.37 -5.92
CA VAL A 148 -10.43 12.20 -5.75
C VAL A 148 -11.18 11.06 -5.04
N SER A 149 -12.01 11.38 -4.05
CA SER A 149 -12.81 10.39 -3.32
C SER A 149 -13.82 9.69 -4.23
N SER A 150 -14.41 10.40 -5.19
CA SER A 150 -15.36 9.80 -6.15
C SER A 150 -14.69 8.79 -7.05
N LEU A 151 -13.46 9.04 -7.52
CA LEU A 151 -12.70 8.09 -8.35
C LEU A 151 -12.36 6.80 -7.60
N LEU A 152 -12.04 6.90 -6.31
CA LEU A 152 -11.85 5.71 -5.47
C LEU A 152 -13.17 4.94 -5.29
N ARG A 153 -14.30 5.63 -5.05
CA ARG A 153 -15.60 4.97 -4.94
C ARG A 153 -15.96 4.25 -6.24
N ASP A 154 -15.75 4.88 -7.39
CA ASP A 154 -15.99 4.28 -8.70
C ASP A 154 -15.16 3.00 -8.90
N TYR A 155 -13.88 3.04 -8.51
CA TYR A 155 -13.01 1.86 -8.54
C TYR A 155 -13.54 0.73 -7.65
N LEU A 156 -13.93 1.02 -6.41
CA LEU A 156 -14.47 0.03 -5.47
C LEU A 156 -15.79 -0.57 -5.99
N GLN A 157 -16.71 0.26 -6.49
CA GLN A 157 -17.99 -0.18 -7.04
C GLN A 157 -17.81 -1.04 -8.31
N LYS A 158 -16.86 -0.68 -9.18
CA LYS A 158 -16.48 -1.50 -10.36
C LYS A 158 -15.98 -2.89 -9.96
N ASN A 159 -15.45 -3.03 -8.74
CA ASN A 159 -14.98 -4.29 -8.17
C ASN A 159 -15.99 -4.97 -7.22
N ASP A 160 -17.29 -4.70 -7.41
CA ASP A 160 -18.43 -5.32 -6.70
C ASP A 160 -18.49 -4.99 -5.20
N VAL A 161 -17.99 -3.83 -4.78
CA VAL A 161 -18.10 -3.33 -3.40
C VAL A 161 -19.29 -2.39 -3.31
N GLU A 162 -20.29 -2.69 -2.45
CA GLU A 162 -21.42 -1.82 -2.17
C GLU A 162 -21.01 -0.76 -1.13
N ILE A 163 -21.00 0.51 -1.52
CA ILE A 163 -20.69 1.63 -0.62
C ILE A 163 -22.01 2.18 -0.06
N VAL A 164 -22.22 2.04 1.25
CA VAL A 164 -23.44 2.49 1.94
C VAL A 164 -23.32 3.89 2.52
N SER A 165 -22.10 4.37 2.76
CA SER A 165 -21.81 5.77 3.11
C SER A 165 -20.40 6.15 2.67
N SER A 166 -20.18 7.43 2.42
CA SER A 166 -18.85 7.96 2.09
C SER A 166 -18.69 9.34 2.73
N MET A 167 -17.53 9.53 3.37
CA MET A 167 -17.13 10.81 3.96
C MET A 167 -15.72 11.18 3.48
N TYR A 168 -15.49 12.44 3.22
CA TYR A 168 -14.18 12.98 2.82
C TYR A 168 -13.80 14.18 3.70
N MET A 169 -12.48 14.42 3.88
CA MET A 169 -11.94 15.45 4.76
C MET A 169 -11.46 16.71 4.01
N ASP A 170 -11.45 16.68 2.67
CA ASP A 170 -11.04 17.78 1.78
C ASP A 170 -9.62 18.30 2.01
N MET A 171 -8.68 17.37 2.25
CA MET A 171 -7.25 17.69 2.41
C MET A 171 -6.53 17.60 1.08
N SER A 172 -5.59 18.51 0.84
CA SER A 172 -4.84 18.62 -0.43
C SER A 172 -3.39 18.18 -0.34
N ASP A 173 -2.84 18.02 0.86
CA ASP A 173 -1.43 17.65 1.10
C ASP A 173 -1.39 16.37 1.94
N ASP A 174 -0.75 15.32 1.41
CA ASP A 174 -0.62 14.03 2.10
C ASP A 174 0.27 14.10 3.35
N ARG A 175 1.17 15.09 3.43
CA ARG A 175 1.98 15.34 4.62
C ARG A 175 1.13 15.84 5.79
N ASP A 176 0.11 16.67 5.50
CA ASP A 176 -0.86 17.12 6.50
C ASP A 176 -1.76 15.96 6.96
N VAL A 177 -2.11 15.05 6.04
CA VAL A 177 -2.83 13.82 6.38
C VAL A 177 -2.05 12.98 7.40
N ALA A 178 -0.73 12.88 7.25
CA ALA A 178 0.12 12.15 8.19
C ALA A 178 0.20 12.81 9.59
N MET A 179 -0.20 14.06 9.71
CA MET A 179 -0.22 14.81 10.97
C MET A 179 -1.58 14.82 11.67
N LEU A 180 -2.60 14.17 11.10
CA LEU A 180 -3.92 14.07 11.74
C LEU A 180 -3.80 13.41 13.12
N PRO A 181 -4.37 14.04 14.18
CA PRO A 181 -4.44 13.41 15.49
C PRO A 181 -5.33 12.17 15.48
N ALA A 182 -5.01 11.17 16.29
CA ALA A 182 -5.79 9.94 16.42
C ALA A 182 -7.27 10.21 16.73
N ASP A 183 -7.55 11.14 17.63
CA ASP A 183 -8.92 11.51 18.03
C ASP A 183 -9.73 12.07 16.85
N GLU A 184 -9.11 12.81 15.94
CA GLU A 184 -9.77 13.32 14.73
C GLU A 184 -10.12 12.18 13.77
N ILE A 185 -9.23 11.21 13.58
CA ILE A 185 -9.50 10.03 12.75
C ILE A 185 -10.64 9.19 13.35
N ILE A 186 -10.63 8.98 14.68
CA ILE A 186 -11.68 8.25 15.39
C ILE A 186 -13.03 8.98 15.27
N ASN A 187 -13.04 10.31 15.45
CA ASN A 187 -14.26 11.10 15.34
C ASN A 187 -14.83 11.09 13.92
N ALA A 188 -13.96 11.20 12.91
CA ALA A 188 -14.36 11.08 11.52
C ALA A 188 -14.93 9.68 11.19
N ALA A 189 -14.32 8.61 11.71
CA ALA A 189 -14.81 7.24 11.55
C ALA A 189 -16.20 7.07 12.18
N LYS A 190 -16.44 7.64 13.38
CA LYS A 190 -17.79 7.66 14.01
C LYS A 190 -18.82 8.37 13.17
N ALA A 191 -18.44 9.47 12.52
CA ALA A 191 -19.35 10.23 11.67
C ALA A 191 -19.60 9.55 10.31
N ALA A 192 -18.64 8.76 9.82
CA ALA A 192 -18.70 8.10 8.51
C ALA A 192 -19.42 6.75 8.52
N ILE A 193 -19.41 6.03 9.68
CA ILE A 193 -19.95 4.68 9.75
C ILE A 193 -21.49 4.69 9.60
N HIS A 194 -22.02 3.84 8.72
CA HIS A 194 -23.44 3.62 8.54
C HIS A 194 -23.89 2.34 9.25
N ASP A 195 -25.12 2.32 9.73
CA ASP A 195 -25.66 1.17 10.49
C ASP A 195 -25.68 -0.14 9.67
N ASP A 196 -25.90 -0.05 8.35
CA ASP A 196 -25.92 -1.21 7.45
C ASP A 196 -24.54 -1.66 6.98
N ALA A 197 -23.46 -0.97 7.36
CA ALA A 197 -22.12 -1.33 6.93
C ALA A 197 -21.60 -2.58 7.65
N ASP A 198 -21.00 -3.50 6.90
CA ASP A 198 -20.24 -4.64 7.45
C ASP A 198 -18.93 -4.17 8.09
N ALA A 199 -18.32 -3.13 7.51
CA ALA A 199 -17.05 -2.56 7.94
C ALA A 199 -16.91 -1.11 7.49
N ILE A 200 -15.94 -0.38 8.07
CA ILE A 200 -15.45 0.88 7.52
C ILE A 200 -14.08 0.69 6.86
N PHE A 201 -13.92 1.28 5.68
CA PHE A 201 -12.63 1.43 5.03
C PHE A 201 -12.10 2.85 5.24
N ILE A 202 -10.91 2.94 5.84
CA ILE A 202 -10.19 4.21 6.02
C ILE A 202 -9.04 4.25 5.01
N SER A 203 -9.22 5.07 4.00
CA SER A 203 -8.29 5.19 2.87
C SER A 203 -7.14 6.14 3.17
N CYS A 204 -6.07 5.97 2.44
CA CYS A 204 -4.80 6.69 2.41
C CYS A 204 -3.67 6.01 3.18
N THR A 205 -2.57 5.77 2.47
CA THR A 205 -1.35 5.18 3.06
C THR A 205 -0.63 6.14 4.00
N ALA A 206 -0.78 7.45 3.78
CA ALA A 206 -0.21 8.48 4.66
C ALA A 206 -0.97 8.63 5.99
N MET A 207 -2.25 8.21 6.07
CA MET A 207 -3.04 8.34 7.29
C MET A 207 -2.61 7.32 8.36
N ARG A 208 -2.33 7.79 9.58
CA ARG A 208 -1.91 6.96 10.72
C ARG A 208 -3.08 6.18 11.34
N SER A 209 -3.84 5.50 10.51
CA SER A 209 -5.04 4.76 10.94
C SER A 209 -4.75 3.31 11.34
N ALA A 210 -3.72 2.67 10.76
CA ALA A 210 -3.42 1.26 11.02
C ALA A 210 -2.96 1.00 12.47
N GLU A 211 -2.32 1.95 13.12
CA GLU A 211 -1.87 1.81 14.51
C GLU A 211 -3.00 1.94 15.55
N ILE A 212 -4.13 2.55 15.16
CA ILE A 212 -5.26 2.82 16.04
C ILE A 212 -6.53 2.05 15.64
N ILE A 213 -6.41 1.01 14.81
CA ILE A 213 -7.56 0.15 14.43
C ILE A 213 -8.35 -0.31 15.66
N PRO A 214 -7.74 -0.84 16.75
CA PRO A 214 -8.50 -1.30 17.91
C PRO A 214 -9.31 -0.18 18.58
N ASP A 215 -8.79 1.04 18.63
CA ASP A 215 -9.47 2.19 19.22
C ASP A 215 -10.65 2.64 18.36
N ILE A 216 -10.49 2.62 17.02
CA ILE A 216 -11.56 2.94 16.08
C ILE A 216 -12.67 1.87 16.19
N GLU A 217 -12.32 0.58 16.14
CA GLU A 217 -13.28 -0.52 16.26
C GLU A 217 -14.07 -0.45 17.58
N ALA A 218 -13.39 -0.17 18.69
CA ALA A 218 -14.03 0.03 19.99
C ALA A 218 -15.00 1.22 19.98
N ALA A 219 -14.69 2.26 19.20
CA ALA A 219 -15.49 3.48 19.13
C ALA A 219 -16.74 3.36 18.22
N ILE A 220 -16.66 2.54 17.16
CA ILE A 220 -17.74 2.41 16.15
C ILE A 220 -18.51 1.08 16.22
N GLY A 221 -17.96 0.07 16.92
CA GLY A 221 -18.57 -1.27 17.04
C GLY A 221 -18.64 -2.04 15.71
N ARG A 222 -17.75 -1.78 14.78
CA ARG A 222 -17.65 -2.43 13.47
C ARG A 222 -16.19 -2.68 13.11
N PRO A 223 -15.90 -3.71 12.27
CA PRO A 223 -14.57 -3.95 11.75
C PRO A 223 -14.03 -2.76 10.96
N VAL A 224 -12.72 -2.56 11.06
CA VAL A 224 -11.97 -1.53 10.34
C VAL A 224 -11.00 -2.19 9.36
N LEU A 225 -10.93 -1.66 8.15
CA LEU A 225 -9.88 -1.95 7.18
C LEU A 225 -9.17 -0.64 6.83
N THR A 226 -7.85 -0.63 6.85
CA THR A 226 -7.03 0.50 6.42
C THR A 226 -6.21 0.13 5.20
N SER A 227 -5.77 1.12 4.42
CA SER A 227 -4.91 0.89 3.26
C SER A 227 -3.64 0.12 3.62
N ASN A 228 -2.95 0.52 4.68
CA ASN A 228 -1.68 -0.08 5.09
C ASN A 228 -1.86 -1.52 5.57
N GLN A 229 -2.90 -1.79 6.40
CA GLN A 229 -3.22 -3.15 6.85
C GLN A 229 -3.58 -4.05 5.67
N ALA A 230 -4.45 -3.58 4.77
CA ALA A 230 -4.88 -4.35 3.60
C ALA A 230 -3.69 -4.74 2.71
N THR A 231 -2.78 -3.79 2.47
CA THR A 231 -1.58 -4.03 1.66
C THR A 231 -0.68 -5.08 2.31
N PHE A 232 -0.40 -4.94 3.60
CA PHE A 232 0.45 -5.87 4.34
C PHE A 232 -0.13 -7.29 4.37
N ASP A 233 -1.43 -7.43 4.65
CA ASP A 233 -2.12 -8.72 4.69
C ASP A 233 -2.02 -9.44 3.33
N GLN A 234 -2.21 -8.71 2.22
CA GLN A 234 -2.14 -9.31 0.89
C GLN A 234 -0.71 -9.66 0.46
N ILE A 235 0.30 -8.87 0.84
CA ILE A 235 1.70 -9.21 0.62
C ILE A 235 2.02 -10.55 1.28
N SER A 236 1.77 -10.67 2.58
CA SER A 236 2.03 -11.89 3.36
C SER A 236 1.35 -13.10 2.73
N LYS A 237 0.09 -12.97 2.35
CA LYS A 237 -0.67 -14.05 1.71
C LYS A 237 -0.16 -14.43 0.34
N MET A 238 0.19 -13.47 -0.52
CA MET A 238 0.70 -13.75 -1.86
C MET A 238 2.05 -14.46 -1.82
N ILE A 239 2.88 -14.14 -0.83
CA ILE A 239 4.17 -14.80 -0.60
C ILE A 239 3.95 -16.22 -0.06
N ASP A 240 3.11 -16.41 0.97
CA ASP A 240 2.82 -17.75 1.53
C ASP A 240 2.28 -18.70 0.45
N LEU A 241 1.37 -18.24 -0.41
CA LEU A 241 0.84 -19.03 -1.53
C LEU A 241 1.91 -19.38 -2.57
N SER A 242 2.93 -18.52 -2.73
CA SER A 242 4.04 -18.79 -3.66
C SER A 242 4.95 -19.92 -3.14
N LEU A 243 5.15 -20.02 -1.84
CA LEU A 243 5.95 -21.08 -1.19
C LEU A 243 5.29 -22.47 -1.25
N ILE A 244 3.97 -22.54 -1.37
CA ILE A 244 3.21 -23.82 -1.44
C ILE A 244 3.33 -24.49 -2.82
N HIS A 245 3.72 -23.74 -3.85
CA HIS A 245 3.77 -24.21 -5.25
C HIS A 245 5.19 -24.52 -5.75
N ILE A 246 6.19 -24.58 -4.86
CA ILE A 246 7.54 -25.07 -5.12
C ILE A 246 7.69 -26.47 -4.54
#